data_259fd96acfab9a170a1ebb89cd052f4f
#
_entry.id   259fd96acfab9a170a1ebb89cd052f4f
#
_cell.length_a   1.000
_cell.length_b   1.000
_cell.length_c   1.000
_cell.angle_alpha   90.00
_cell.angle_beta   90.00
_cell.angle_gamma   90.00
#
_symmetry.space_group_name_H-M   'P 1'
#
loop_
_entity.id
_entity.type
_entity.pdbx_description
1 polymer ?
#
loop_
_entity_poly.entity_id
_entity_poly.type
_entity_poly.pdbx_seq_one_letter_code
_entity_poly.pdbx_strand_id
1 'polypeptide(L)'
;MSTEPIAQPHVRLREALQRVELAGAYQRAARARREGTPQVELAALEHLVLRGGLTPGELGHRLGLTSGGVTALTGRLIDAGYVRRERHPSDGRMRVLGATEAGAEFLRAHVEPVLDVAEAALSGLSDEDAALVAGVLELVASAKGADAVATPGPEREFESDGFSRALLM
;
A
#
# COMPACT_ATOMS: atom_id res chain seq x y z
N MET A 1 2.82 -17.32 43.34
CA MET A 1 2.89 -16.12 42.46
C MET A 1 3.99 -16.39 41.44
N SER A 2 3.60 -16.87 40.24
CA SER A 2 4.55 -17.13 39.17
C SER A 2 4.88 -15.82 38.48
N THR A 3 6.10 -15.37 38.66
CA THR A 3 6.65 -14.24 37.92
C THR A 3 6.90 -14.73 36.49
N GLU A 4 5.99 -14.47 35.57
CA GLU A 4 6.28 -14.65 34.14
C GLU A 4 7.54 -13.83 33.82
N PRO A 5 8.53 -14.41 33.15
CA PRO A 5 9.71 -13.65 32.73
C PRO A 5 9.23 -12.55 31.77
N ILE A 6 9.46 -11.29 32.16
CA ILE A 6 9.16 -10.13 31.30
C ILE A 6 9.96 -10.35 30.02
N ALA A 7 9.28 -10.72 28.96
CA ALA A 7 9.89 -10.94 27.66
C ALA A 7 10.71 -9.68 27.29
N GLN A 8 11.94 -9.90 26.80
CA GLN A 8 12.84 -8.78 26.46
C GLN A 8 12.14 -7.83 25.48
N PRO A 9 12.34 -6.50 25.59
CA PRO A 9 11.59 -5.51 24.82
C PRO A 9 11.57 -5.76 23.30
N HIS A 10 12.69 -6.23 22.73
CA HIS A 10 12.75 -6.55 21.30
C HIS A 10 11.95 -7.81 20.92
N VAL A 11 11.77 -8.76 21.83
CA VAL A 11 10.89 -9.92 21.58
C VAL A 11 9.43 -9.47 21.54
N ARG A 12 9.03 -8.62 22.49
CA ARG A 12 7.68 -8.04 22.51
C ARG A 12 7.39 -7.20 21.25
N LEU A 13 8.37 -6.42 20.81
CA LEU A 13 8.23 -5.63 19.57
C LEU A 13 8.04 -6.54 18.36
N ARG A 14 8.84 -7.59 18.21
CA ARG A 14 8.70 -8.56 17.12
C ARG A 14 7.33 -9.21 17.13
N GLU A 15 6.85 -9.65 18.30
CA GLU A 15 5.52 -10.26 18.43
C GLU A 15 4.39 -9.26 18.14
N ALA A 16 4.55 -7.99 18.51
CA ALA A 16 3.61 -6.94 18.19
C ALA A 16 3.53 -6.70 16.68
N LEU A 17 4.66 -6.57 16.01
CA LEU A 17 4.73 -6.45 14.56
C LEU A 17 4.07 -7.63 13.84
N GLN A 18 4.34 -8.85 14.30
CA GLN A 18 3.71 -10.06 13.73
C GLN A 18 2.20 -10.04 13.90
N ARG A 19 1.68 -9.60 15.06
CA ARG A 19 0.24 -9.46 15.30
C ARG A 19 -0.38 -8.41 14.40
N VAL A 20 0.27 -7.27 14.20
CA VAL A 20 -0.20 -6.21 13.28
C VAL A 20 -0.30 -6.74 11.85
N GLU A 21 0.71 -7.47 11.38
CA GLU A 21 0.69 -8.08 10.04
C GLU A 21 -0.45 -9.08 9.86
N LEU A 22 -0.62 -9.98 10.82
CA LEU A 22 -1.70 -10.96 10.79
C LEU A 22 -3.07 -10.30 10.84
N ALA A 23 -3.26 -9.30 11.70
CA ALA A 23 -4.50 -8.53 11.80
C ALA A 23 -4.80 -7.81 10.48
N GLY A 24 -3.80 -7.15 9.89
CA GLY A 24 -3.94 -6.47 8.60
C GLY A 24 -4.32 -7.44 7.47
N ALA A 25 -3.65 -8.60 7.40
CA ALA A 25 -3.98 -9.62 6.42
C ALA A 25 -5.41 -10.17 6.59
N TYR A 26 -5.83 -10.42 7.83
CA TYR A 26 -7.18 -10.87 8.14
C TYR A 26 -8.23 -9.82 7.76
N GLN A 27 -8.01 -8.56 8.10
CA GLN A 27 -8.92 -7.45 7.78
C GLN A 27 -9.07 -7.29 6.27
N ARG A 28 -7.96 -7.28 5.51
CA ARG A 28 -8.01 -7.23 4.04
C ARG A 28 -8.80 -8.39 3.44
N ALA A 29 -8.55 -9.61 3.91
CA ALA A 29 -9.27 -10.79 3.43
C ALA A 29 -10.76 -10.78 3.80
N ALA A 30 -11.11 -10.31 5.01
CA ALA A 30 -12.49 -10.20 5.45
C ALA A 30 -13.25 -9.15 4.64
N ARG A 31 -12.62 -8.02 4.33
CA ARG A 31 -13.18 -6.95 3.53
C ARG A 31 -13.36 -7.38 2.07
N ALA A 32 -12.35 -7.96 1.46
CA ALA A 32 -12.43 -8.49 0.10
C ALA A 32 -13.62 -9.45 -0.07
N ARG A 33 -13.89 -10.29 0.94
CA ARG A 33 -15.06 -11.18 0.95
C ARG A 33 -16.39 -10.44 1.06
N ARG A 34 -16.46 -9.40 1.90
CA ARG A 34 -17.72 -8.64 2.12
C ARG A 34 -18.10 -7.80 0.92
N GLU A 35 -17.13 -7.18 0.29
CA GLU A 35 -17.34 -6.20 -0.79
C GLU A 35 -17.23 -6.84 -2.19
N GLY A 36 -16.87 -8.13 -2.24
CA GLY A 36 -16.69 -8.84 -3.51
C GLY A 36 -15.50 -8.34 -4.32
N THR A 37 -14.63 -7.49 -3.73
CA THR A 37 -13.46 -6.94 -4.40
C THR A 37 -12.28 -7.88 -4.21
N PRO A 38 -11.69 -8.43 -5.26
CA PRO A 38 -10.51 -9.29 -5.13
C PRO A 38 -9.34 -8.56 -4.48
N GLN A 39 -8.70 -9.20 -3.52
CA GLN A 39 -7.56 -8.62 -2.78
C GLN A 39 -6.43 -8.14 -3.71
N VAL A 40 -6.25 -8.80 -4.85
CA VAL A 40 -5.25 -8.42 -5.86
C VAL A 40 -5.59 -7.10 -6.55
N GLU A 41 -6.84 -6.71 -6.63
CA GLU A 41 -7.28 -5.42 -7.19
C GLU A 41 -6.93 -4.27 -6.26
N LEU A 42 -7.14 -4.44 -4.97
CA LEU A 42 -6.72 -3.46 -3.96
C LEU A 42 -5.19 -3.32 -3.95
N ALA A 43 -4.45 -4.42 -3.96
CA ALA A 43 -2.99 -4.38 -4.02
C ALA A 43 -2.48 -3.70 -5.30
N ALA A 44 -3.15 -3.90 -6.43
CA ALA A 44 -2.80 -3.19 -7.67
C ALA A 44 -3.02 -1.68 -7.54
N LEU A 45 -4.15 -1.25 -6.98
CA LEU A 45 -4.43 0.16 -6.75
C LEU A 45 -3.45 0.78 -5.77
N GLU A 46 -3.11 0.10 -4.67
CA GLU A 46 -2.07 0.55 -3.73
C GLU A 46 -0.75 0.83 -4.46
N HIS A 47 -0.29 -0.10 -5.29
CA HIS A 47 0.92 0.10 -6.06
C HIS A 47 0.84 1.27 -7.05
N LEU A 48 -0.29 1.44 -7.74
CA LEU A 48 -0.47 2.50 -8.72
C LEU A 48 -0.61 3.88 -8.08
N VAL A 49 -1.29 3.99 -6.94
CA VAL A 49 -1.43 5.24 -6.19
C VAL A 49 -0.08 5.67 -5.60
N LEU A 50 0.63 4.77 -4.92
CA LEU A 50 1.90 5.07 -4.27
C LEU A 50 3.02 5.43 -5.26
N ARG A 51 2.96 4.95 -6.51
CA ARG A 51 4.03 5.10 -7.50
C ARG A 51 3.74 6.12 -8.60
N GLY A 52 2.52 6.64 -8.67
CA GLY A 52 2.11 7.57 -9.74
C GLY A 52 2.06 6.95 -11.14
N GLY A 53 2.22 5.64 -11.28
CA GLY A 53 2.10 4.91 -12.54
C GLY A 53 3.15 3.82 -12.71
N LEU A 54 2.74 2.67 -13.25
CA LEU A 54 3.58 1.51 -13.52
C LEU A 54 3.28 0.94 -14.90
N THR A 55 4.30 0.38 -15.56
CA THR A 55 4.06 -0.47 -16.73
C THR A 55 3.36 -1.76 -16.32
N PRO A 56 2.63 -2.43 -17.23
CA PRO A 56 2.02 -3.73 -16.94
C PRO A 56 3.03 -4.77 -16.45
N GLY A 57 4.26 -4.74 -16.99
CA GLY A 57 5.34 -5.64 -16.58
C GLY A 57 5.79 -5.39 -15.12
N GLU A 58 5.99 -4.13 -14.75
CA GLU A 58 6.35 -3.74 -13.38
C GLU A 58 5.25 -4.13 -12.38
N LEU A 59 3.98 -3.88 -12.73
CA LEU A 59 2.85 -4.25 -11.89
C LEU A 59 2.76 -5.79 -11.73
N GLY A 60 2.94 -6.53 -12.82
CA GLY A 60 2.94 -7.99 -12.79
C GLY A 60 4.04 -8.56 -11.91
N HIS A 61 5.25 -8.03 -12.02
CA HIS A 61 6.37 -8.44 -11.18
C HIS A 61 6.08 -8.22 -9.68
N ARG A 62 5.50 -7.07 -9.32
CA ARG A 62 5.16 -6.73 -7.92
C ARG A 62 4.07 -7.61 -7.33
N LEU A 63 3.09 -7.98 -8.15
CA LEU A 63 1.95 -8.80 -7.74
C LEU A 63 2.18 -10.30 -7.92
N GLY A 64 3.33 -10.71 -8.46
CA GLY A 64 3.59 -12.12 -8.76
C GLY A 64 2.64 -12.68 -9.84
N LEU A 65 2.20 -11.85 -10.79
CA LEU A 65 1.23 -12.24 -11.82
C LEU A 65 1.90 -12.48 -13.16
N THR A 66 1.34 -13.41 -13.92
CA THR A 66 1.67 -13.59 -15.34
C THR A 66 1.14 -12.43 -16.18
N SER A 67 1.65 -12.25 -17.40
CA SER A 67 1.18 -11.21 -18.33
C SER A 67 -0.32 -11.30 -18.62
N GLY A 68 -0.86 -12.49 -18.74
CA GLY A 68 -2.31 -12.74 -18.88
C GLY A 68 -3.09 -12.31 -17.64
N GLY A 69 -2.58 -12.63 -16.45
CA GLY A 69 -3.14 -12.22 -15.17
C GLY A 69 -3.19 -10.70 -15.01
N VAL A 70 -2.10 -10.01 -15.38
CA VAL A 70 -2.05 -8.53 -15.37
C VAL A 70 -3.05 -7.94 -16.35
N THR A 71 -3.16 -8.50 -17.56
CA THR A 71 -4.11 -8.02 -18.57
C THR A 71 -5.55 -8.14 -18.08
N ALA A 72 -5.92 -9.29 -17.51
CA ALA A 72 -7.25 -9.51 -16.97
C ALA A 72 -7.55 -8.59 -15.77
N LEU A 73 -6.60 -8.45 -14.85
CA LEU A 73 -6.70 -7.56 -13.70
C LEU A 73 -6.89 -6.10 -14.11
N THR A 74 -6.00 -5.61 -14.99
CA THR A 74 -6.04 -4.21 -15.43
C THR A 74 -7.27 -3.91 -16.29
N GLY A 75 -7.75 -4.90 -17.08
CA GLY A 75 -9.01 -4.78 -17.80
C GLY A 75 -10.17 -4.47 -16.85
N ARG A 76 -10.36 -5.28 -15.81
CA ARG A 76 -11.43 -5.06 -14.83
C ARG A 76 -11.31 -3.71 -14.12
N LEU A 77 -10.10 -3.30 -13.73
CA LEU A 77 -9.89 -2.01 -13.07
C LEU A 77 -10.15 -0.81 -14.01
N ILE A 78 -9.86 -0.96 -15.30
CA ILE A 78 -10.17 0.06 -16.31
C ILE A 78 -11.68 0.12 -16.55
N ASP A 79 -12.33 -1.03 -16.69
CA ASP A 79 -13.79 -1.11 -16.89
C ASP A 79 -14.56 -0.54 -15.68
N ALA A 80 -14.02 -0.69 -14.48
CA ALA A 80 -14.52 -0.07 -13.26
C ALA A 80 -14.20 1.43 -13.14
N GLY A 81 -13.39 1.99 -14.03
CA GLY A 81 -12.98 3.39 -14.00
C GLY A 81 -11.90 3.72 -12.95
N TYR A 82 -11.30 2.73 -12.32
CA TYR A 82 -10.30 2.93 -11.24
C TYR A 82 -8.87 3.08 -11.75
N VAL A 83 -8.59 2.61 -12.96
CA VAL A 83 -7.28 2.67 -13.61
C VAL A 83 -7.42 3.25 -15.00
N ARG A 84 -6.45 4.06 -15.41
CA ARG A 84 -6.31 4.55 -16.77
C ARG A 84 -5.01 4.04 -17.38
N ARG A 85 -5.00 3.92 -18.70
CA ARG A 85 -3.81 3.56 -19.47
C ARG A 85 -3.33 4.76 -20.27
N GLU A 86 -2.09 5.15 -20.06
CA GLU A 86 -1.47 6.33 -20.68
C GLU A 86 -0.22 5.97 -21.46
N ARG A 87 0.28 6.90 -22.24
CA ARG A 87 1.60 6.78 -22.84
C ARG A 87 2.68 7.08 -21.80
N HIS A 88 3.77 6.33 -21.85
CA HIS A 88 4.91 6.64 -20.98
C HIS A 88 5.48 8.02 -21.34
N PRO A 89 5.73 8.92 -20.35
CA PRO A 89 6.11 10.29 -20.64
C PRO A 89 7.43 10.44 -21.43
N SER A 90 8.38 9.52 -21.23
CA SER A 90 9.69 9.56 -21.91
C SER A 90 9.83 8.54 -23.04
N ASP A 91 8.94 7.55 -23.16
CA ASP A 91 8.93 6.56 -24.25
C ASP A 91 7.51 6.30 -24.73
N GLY A 92 7.09 6.99 -25.76
CA GLY A 92 5.74 6.88 -26.33
C GLY A 92 5.36 5.48 -26.87
N ARG A 93 6.33 4.55 -26.98
CA ARG A 93 6.08 3.15 -27.34
C ARG A 93 5.59 2.33 -26.17
N MET A 94 5.91 2.77 -24.94
CA MET A 94 5.49 2.12 -23.72
C MET A 94 4.14 2.65 -23.22
N ARG A 95 3.41 1.81 -22.51
CA ARG A 95 2.17 2.17 -21.82
C ARG A 95 2.38 2.08 -20.32
N VAL A 96 1.81 3.02 -19.59
CA VAL A 96 1.75 3.01 -18.14
C VAL A 96 0.30 2.92 -17.69
N LEU A 97 0.12 2.34 -16.54
CA LEU A 97 -1.14 2.24 -15.81
C LEU A 97 -1.07 3.25 -14.68
N GLY A 98 -2.04 4.11 -14.56
CA GLY A 98 -2.16 5.06 -13.45
C GLY A 98 -3.51 4.87 -12.75
N ALA A 99 -3.57 5.09 -11.45
CA ALA A 99 -4.84 5.18 -10.76
C ALA A 99 -5.57 6.45 -11.21
N THR A 100 -6.90 6.38 -11.29
CA THR A 100 -7.76 7.56 -11.43
C THR A 100 -8.08 8.13 -10.06
N GLU A 101 -8.68 9.31 -10.01
CA GLU A 101 -9.20 9.87 -8.76
C GLU A 101 -10.22 8.92 -8.10
N ALA A 102 -11.13 8.35 -8.88
CA ALA A 102 -12.09 7.36 -8.41
C ALA A 102 -11.40 6.09 -7.85
N GLY A 103 -10.30 5.64 -8.48
CA GLY A 103 -9.51 4.52 -7.98
C GLY A 103 -8.80 4.84 -6.67
N ALA A 104 -8.29 6.05 -6.54
CA ALA A 104 -7.64 6.51 -5.32
C ALA A 104 -8.65 6.69 -4.17
N GLU A 105 -9.82 7.24 -4.44
CA GLU A 105 -10.92 7.34 -3.46
C GLU A 105 -11.42 5.96 -3.02
N PHE A 106 -11.59 5.06 -3.98
CA PHE A 106 -11.96 3.68 -3.68
C PHE A 106 -10.93 3.01 -2.75
N LEU A 107 -9.64 3.16 -3.06
CA LEU A 107 -8.57 2.65 -2.19
C LEU A 107 -8.60 3.29 -0.81
N ARG A 108 -8.74 4.62 -0.72
CA ARG A 108 -8.79 5.36 0.54
C ARG A 108 -9.91 4.83 1.44
N ALA A 109 -11.13 4.70 0.92
CA ALA A 109 -12.26 4.15 1.66
C ALA A 109 -11.99 2.74 2.21
N HIS A 110 -11.04 2.00 1.59
CA HIS A 110 -10.63 0.68 2.04
C HIS A 110 -9.50 0.71 3.07
N VAL A 111 -8.69 1.75 3.09
CA VAL A 111 -7.49 1.87 3.96
C VAL A 111 -7.79 2.70 5.20
N GLU A 112 -8.56 3.79 5.09
CA GLU A 112 -8.91 4.70 6.19
C GLU A 112 -9.32 4.01 7.50
N PRO A 113 -10.25 3.03 7.51
CA PRO A 113 -10.66 2.42 8.78
C PRO A 113 -9.54 1.68 9.51
N VAL A 114 -8.47 1.33 8.82
CA VAL A 114 -7.27 0.73 9.45
C VAL A 114 -6.37 1.83 9.99
N LEU A 115 -6.26 2.93 9.26
CA LEU A 115 -5.47 4.11 9.68
C LEU A 115 -6.12 4.80 10.88
N ASP A 116 -7.45 4.95 10.91
CA ASP A 116 -8.19 5.51 12.04
C ASP A 116 -7.93 4.74 13.33
N VAL A 117 -7.92 3.40 13.26
CA VAL A 117 -7.59 2.56 14.42
C VAL A 117 -6.14 2.77 14.87
N ALA A 118 -5.21 2.89 13.92
CA ALA A 118 -3.81 3.15 14.22
C ALA A 118 -3.64 4.55 14.83
N GLU A 119 -4.27 5.57 14.27
CA GLU A 119 -4.25 6.94 14.77
C GLU A 119 -4.80 7.02 16.20
N ALA A 120 -5.95 6.39 16.45
CA ALA A 120 -6.51 6.32 17.80
C ALA A 120 -5.59 5.62 18.80
N ALA A 121 -4.88 4.57 18.37
CA ALA A 121 -3.93 3.87 19.22
C ALA A 121 -2.65 4.69 19.48
N LEU A 122 -2.26 5.55 18.54
CA LEU A 122 -1.05 6.38 18.62
C LEU A 122 -1.28 7.74 19.27
N SER A 123 -2.55 8.20 19.38
CA SER A 123 -2.90 9.54 19.89
C SER A 123 -2.43 9.84 21.33
N GLY A 124 -2.07 8.82 22.09
CA GLY A 124 -1.53 8.96 23.45
C GLY A 124 0.00 9.03 23.53
N LEU A 125 0.71 8.96 22.39
CA LEU A 125 2.16 9.06 22.36
C LEU A 125 2.62 10.52 22.38
N SER A 126 3.79 10.76 22.98
CA SER A 126 4.49 12.03 22.78
C SER A 126 5.05 12.10 21.35
N ASP A 127 5.35 13.31 20.87
CA ASP A 127 5.96 13.51 19.55
C ASP A 127 7.29 12.74 19.40
N GLU A 128 8.06 12.65 20.49
CA GLU A 128 9.33 11.90 20.53
C GLU A 128 9.10 10.40 20.38
N ASP A 129 8.13 9.83 21.11
CA ASP A 129 7.78 8.41 21.01
C ASP A 129 7.19 8.08 19.64
N ALA A 130 6.35 8.96 19.10
CA ALA A 130 5.76 8.80 17.76
C ALA A 130 6.85 8.80 16.67
N ALA A 131 7.84 9.69 16.77
CA ALA A 131 8.98 9.73 15.84
C ALA A 131 9.82 8.45 15.94
N LEU A 132 10.05 7.94 17.15
CA LEU A 132 10.77 6.68 17.36
C LEU A 132 10.03 5.49 16.73
N VAL A 133 8.71 5.41 16.95
CA VAL A 133 7.86 4.35 16.38
C VAL A 133 7.86 4.43 14.86
N ALA A 134 7.71 5.63 14.28
CA ALA A 134 7.76 5.84 12.84
C ALA A 134 9.10 5.35 12.26
N GLY A 135 10.22 5.74 12.83
CA GLY A 135 11.55 5.30 12.38
C GLY A 135 11.74 3.78 12.42
N VAL A 136 11.22 3.11 13.46
CA VAL A 136 11.27 1.63 13.54
C VAL A 136 10.41 1.00 12.45
N LEU A 137 9.21 1.52 12.20
CA LEU A 137 8.32 0.99 11.16
C LEU A 137 8.90 1.21 9.76
N GLU A 138 9.52 2.36 9.50
CA GLU A 138 10.22 2.65 8.25
C GLU A 138 11.38 1.68 8.02
N LEU A 139 12.18 1.39 9.05
CA LEU A 139 13.27 0.42 8.97
C LEU A 139 12.77 -0.99 8.65
N VAL A 140 11.66 -1.41 9.26
CA VAL A 140 11.03 -2.70 8.99
C VAL A 140 10.46 -2.75 7.56
N ALA A 141 9.82 -1.68 7.11
CA ALA A 141 9.29 -1.55 5.77
C ALA A 141 10.42 -1.65 4.73
N SER A 142 11.53 -0.93 4.95
CA SER A 142 12.74 -0.96 4.14
C SER A 142 13.33 -2.36 4.05
N ALA A 143 13.55 -3.00 5.19
CA ALA A 143 14.09 -4.37 5.24
C ALA A 143 13.20 -5.41 4.52
N LYS A 144 11.90 -5.16 4.42
CA LYS A 144 10.95 -6.00 3.67
C LYS A 144 10.90 -5.69 2.17
N GLY A 145 11.74 -4.78 1.68
CA GLY A 145 11.75 -4.35 0.29
C GLY A 145 10.61 -3.37 -0.04
N ALA A 146 9.96 -2.79 0.97
CA ALA A 146 8.97 -1.74 0.77
C ALA A 146 9.60 -0.45 0.20
N ASP A 147 10.92 -0.25 0.34
CA ASP A 147 11.65 0.81 -0.37
C ASP A 147 11.65 0.57 -1.89
N ALA A 148 11.63 -0.69 -2.32
CA ALA A 148 11.26 -1.01 -3.69
C ALA A 148 9.82 -0.54 -3.99
N VAL A 149 8.99 -0.30 -2.98
CA VAL A 149 7.64 0.30 -3.09
C VAL A 149 7.71 1.83 -3.03
N ALA A 150 8.59 2.44 -2.24
CA ALA A 150 8.61 3.87 -1.94
C ALA A 150 9.62 4.70 -2.73
N THR A 151 10.53 4.12 -3.53
CA THR A 151 11.41 4.92 -4.39
C THR A 151 10.59 5.44 -5.58
N PRO A 152 10.30 6.73 -5.67
CA PRO A 152 9.80 7.30 -6.92
C PRO A 152 10.81 6.93 -8.00
N GLY A 153 10.37 6.34 -9.08
CA GLY A 153 11.17 6.34 -10.30
C GLY A 153 11.59 7.79 -10.60
N PRO A 154 12.64 8.03 -11.41
CA PRO A 154 13.15 9.37 -11.70
C PRO A 154 11.96 10.27 -11.92
N GLU A 155 11.90 11.39 -11.19
CA GLU A 155 10.79 12.33 -11.04
C GLU A 155 9.93 12.36 -12.31
N ARG A 156 8.94 11.52 -12.31
CA ARG A 156 7.93 11.52 -13.35
C ARG A 156 6.96 12.56 -12.85
N GLU A 157 7.04 13.76 -13.41
CA GLU A 157 5.94 14.72 -13.36
C GLU A 157 4.71 14.05 -14.01
N PHE A 158 4.17 13.10 -13.29
CA PHE A 158 2.78 12.82 -13.42
C PHE A 158 2.11 14.04 -12.81
N GLU A 159 1.28 14.74 -13.57
CA GLU A 159 0.28 15.62 -12.98
C GLU A 159 -0.59 14.76 -12.06
N SER A 160 -0.02 14.40 -10.93
CA SER A 160 -0.73 13.91 -9.78
C SER A 160 -1.30 15.18 -9.15
N ASP A 161 -2.51 15.52 -9.52
CA ASP A 161 -3.33 16.47 -8.78
C ASP A 161 -3.18 16.16 -7.29
N GLY A 162 -2.26 16.83 -6.62
CA GLY A 162 -2.07 16.95 -5.18
C GLY A 162 -2.21 15.71 -4.27
N PHE A 163 -2.54 14.55 -4.83
CA PHE A 163 -3.16 13.42 -4.14
C PHE A 163 -2.17 12.45 -3.49
N SER A 164 -0.98 12.28 -4.09
CA SER A 164 0.07 11.41 -3.51
C SER A 164 0.58 11.95 -2.17
N ARG A 165 0.47 13.26 -1.94
CA ARG A 165 0.85 13.91 -0.67
C ARG A 165 -0.20 13.76 0.43
N ALA A 166 -1.47 13.63 0.08
CA ALA A 166 -2.57 13.55 1.06
C ALA A 166 -2.70 12.17 1.73
N LEU A 167 -2.13 11.12 1.13
CA LEU A 167 -2.14 9.77 1.72
C LEU A 167 -0.93 9.54 2.65
N LEU A 168 0.07 10.45 2.61
CA LEU A 168 1.30 10.39 3.41
C LEU A 168 1.36 11.52 4.46
N MET A 169 0.32 12.36 4.56
CA MET A 169 0.11 13.34 5.62
C MET A 169 -1.06 12.92 6.51
#